data_bff0bec004c530967fd542ac802bbb65
#
_entry.id   bff0bec004c530967fd542ac802bbb65
#
_cell.length_a   1.000
_cell.length_b   1.000
_cell.length_c   1.000
_cell.angle_alpha   90.00
_cell.angle_beta   90.00
_cell.angle_gamma   90.00
#
_symmetry.space_group_name_H-M   'P 1'
#
loop_
_entity.id
_entity.type
_entity.pdbx_description
1 polymer ?
#
loop_
_entity_poly.entity_id
_entity_poly.type
_entity_poly.pdbx_seq_one_letter_code
_entity_poly.pdbx_strand_id
1 'polypeptide(L)'
;MFQLNLRLSLAILAGKLAAMASRTYGNKGSSLPGMVARRIYPGTLQDLAAQVGRGILVVSGTNGKTTTTNMIATVLREAGYKLSSNMEGANLITGVTTSFIRDAGIRGKISCDYAVLEVDEASLPRVLKEVKPGVLILTNFSRDQLDRYEELDRITGIIREALVQQKQMTLILNADDPLVAQFQRSTSFPTVFYGMDPNEQTPRTSFQTREGKLCPFCGNILTYEFFHNSQPGRYHCPGCGFSRPDPQVEAFDPVIEGGRARCRLVFNGQEAELAVPVQGLYNLYNAMAAFTTGLQLGLDAQGMLDSLNRYRPVAGRMEVLNYKGKPVYLNLVKNPAGFNEGLATLQADRGSKDVFIALNDNVADGRDVSWLWDVDFEMLGKDHRLYNRFICSGLRGEEMAVRLKYAGIPVEKVTIDDNITQAIKNTLSGGAGAAYLFSSYTALWTVQKAIKSITVEGGAAR
;
A
#
# COMPACT_ATOMS: atom_id res chain seq x y z
N MET A 1 -20.09 -31.96 16.02
CA MET A 1 -19.21 -32.21 17.21
C MET A 1 -17.77 -31.86 16.80
N PHE A 2 -17.24 -30.71 17.20
CA PHE A 2 -15.85 -30.36 16.89
C PHE A 2 -14.94 -31.25 17.76
N GLN A 3 -14.24 -32.17 17.13
CA GLN A 3 -13.15 -32.88 17.81
C GLN A 3 -12.07 -31.88 18.20
N LEU A 4 -11.70 -31.84 19.47
CA LEU A 4 -10.67 -30.94 19.97
C LEU A 4 -9.32 -31.36 19.35
N ASN A 5 -8.81 -30.51 18.40
CA ASN A 5 -7.48 -30.76 17.84
C ASN A 5 -6.43 -30.23 18.83
N LEU A 6 -5.93 -31.15 19.67
CA LEU A 6 -4.94 -30.85 20.71
C LEU A 6 -3.68 -30.17 20.13
N ARG A 7 -3.24 -30.55 18.91
CA ARG A 7 -2.07 -29.95 18.27
C ARG A 7 -2.34 -28.50 17.90
N LEU A 8 -3.54 -28.19 17.36
CA LEU A 8 -3.96 -26.83 17.06
C LEU A 8 -4.03 -25.98 18.35
N SER A 9 -4.60 -26.52 19.43
CA SER A 9 -4.69 -25.84 20.72
C SER A 9 -3.30 -25.52 21.30
N LEU A 10 -2.37 -26.47 21.22
CA LEU A 10 -0.97 -26.27 21.65
C LEU A 10 -0.26 -25.22 20.78
N ALA A 11 -0.45 -25.27 19.46
CA ALA A 11 0.12 -24.30 18.53
C ALA A 11 -0.37 -22.87 18.83
N ILE A 12 -1.67 -22.71 19.07
CA ILE A 12 -2.26 -21.40 19.41
C ILE A 12 -1.72 -20.89 20.76
N LEU A 13 -1.66 -21.75 21.77
CA LEU A 13 -1.14 -21.38 23.09
C LEU A 13 0.32 -20.92 23.00
N ALA A 14 1.17 -21.69 22.32
CA ALA A 14 2.57 -21.33 22.11
C ALA A 14 2.72 -20.05 21.29
N GLY A 15 1.89 -19.85 20.26
CA GLY A 15 1.85 -18.60 19.49
C GLY A 15 1.45 -17.39 20.35
N LYS A 16 0.44 -17.53 21.21
CA LYS A 16 0.02 -16.44 22.12
C LYS A 16 1.11 -16.12 23.15
N LEU A 17 1.80 -17.13 23.70
CA LEU A 17 2.95 -16.92 24.59
C LEU A 17 4.11 -16.22 23.88
N ALA A 18 4.41 -16.61 22.64
CA ALA A 18 5.41 -15.94 21.81
C ALA A 18 5.04 -14.48 21.52
N ALA A 19 3.75 -14.17 21.32
CA ALA A 19 3.26 -12.80 21.18
C ALA A 19 3.50 -11.96 22.44
N MET A 20 3.22 -12.52 23.63
CA MET A 20 3.48 -11.85 24.91
C MET A 20 4.97 -11.61 25.11
N ALA A 21 5.81 -12.60 24.91
CA ALA A 21 7.26 -12.47 25.02
C ALA A 21 7.81 -11.42 24.05
N SER A 22 7.37 -11.42 22.79
CA SER A 22 7.82 -10.42 21.80
C SER A 22 7.48 -8.97 22.21
N ARG A 23 6.30 -8.77 22.81
CA ARG A 23 5.87 -7.44 23.29
C ARG A 23 6.69 -6.96 24.49
N THR A 24 7.07 -7.84 25.41
CA THR A 24 7.93 -7.48 26.56
C THR A 24 9.32 -7.02 26.12
N TYR A 25 9.81 -7.51 24.97
CA TYR A 25 11.07 -7.06 24.34
C TYR A 25 10.89 -5.84 23.41
N GLY A 26 9.74 -5.17 23.45
CA GLY A 26 9.49 -3.95 22.66
C GLY A 26 9.21 -4.16 21.17
N ASN A 27 9.05 -5.42 20.73
CA ASN A 27 8.71 -5.75 19.35
C ASN A 27 7.20 -5.89 19.15
N LYS A 28 6.67 -5.55 17.97
CA LYS A 28 5.23 -5.68 17.68
C LYS A 28 4.71 -7.12 17.69
N GLY A 29 5.58 -8.13 17.58
CA GLY A 29 5.20 -9.55 17.57
C GLY A 29 4.33 -9.95 16.39
N SER A 30 4.51 -9.30 15.23
CA SER A 30 3.61 -9.45 14.09
C SER A 30 3.79 -10.76 13.30
N SER A 31 4.96 -11.40 13.36
CA SER A 31 5.23 -12.65 12.61
C SER A 31 5.68 -13.82 13.49
N LEU A 32 6.33 -13.55 14.62
CA LEU A 32 6.86 -14.57 15.52
C LEU A 32 5.82 -15.58 16.04
N PRO A 33 4.61 -15.13 16.47
CA PRO A 33 3.56 -16.07 16.92
C PRO A 33 3.17 -17.08 15.86
N GLY A 34 2.97 -16.64 14.63
CA GLY A 34 2.63 -17.52 13.51
C GLY A 34 3.76 -18.48 13.16
N MET A 35 5.02 -18.02 13.23
CA MET A 35 6.17 -18.87 13.00
C MET A 35 6.27 -20.00 14.03
N VAL A 36 6.10 -19.68 15.32
CA VAL A 36 6.12 -20.67 16.41
C VAL A 36 4.96 -21.67 16.26
N ALA A 37 3.75 -21.18 16.06
CA ALA A 37 2.59 -22.04 15.91
C ALA A 37 2.69 -22.99 14.72
N ARG A 38 3.16 -22.51 13.57
CA ARG A 38 3.34 -23.32 12.37
C ARG A 38 4.44 -24.38 12.51
N ARG A 39 5.44 -24.18 13.37
CA ARG A 39 6.42 -25.22 13.71
C ARG A 39 5.80 -26.36 14.51
N ILE A 40 4.85 -26.07 15.40
CA ILE A 40 4.17 -27.06 16.22
C ILE A 40 3.09 -27.78 15.39
N TYR A 41 2.30 -27.02 14.64
CA TYR A 41 1.25 -27.54 13.77
C TYR A 41 1.21 -26.77 12.44
N PRO A 42 1.79 -27.31 11.36
CA PRO A 42 1.82 -26.65 10.04
C PRO A 42 0.44 -26.27 9.49
N GLY A 43 -0.61 -27.07 9.77
CA GLY A 43 -1.99 -26.82 9.37
C GLY A 43 -2.72 -25.69 10.12
N THR A 44 -2.04 -24.97 11.03
CA THR A 44 -2.67 -23.94 11.87
C THR A 44 -3.45 -22.90 11.06
N LEU A 45 -2.88 -22.38 9.99
CA LEU A 45 -3.54 -21.37 9.15
C LEU A 45 -4.76 -21.98 8.44
N GLN A 46 -4.61 -23.14 7.84
CA GLN A 46 -5.67 -23.81 7.10
C GLN A 46 -6.88 -24.11 7.99
N ASP A 47 -6.65 -24.68 9.19
CA ASP A 47 -7.74 -25.04 10.11
C ASP A 47 -8.47 -23.80 10.67
N LEU A 48 -7.77 -22.71 10.93
CA LEU A 48 -8.37 -21.47 11.40
C LEU A 48 -9.10 -20.74 10.28
N ALA A 49 -8.51 -20.64 9.08
CA ALA A 49 -9.10 -20.00 7.92
C ALA A 49 -10.40 -20.67 7.47
N ALA A 50 -10.49 -22.00 7.59
CA ALA A 50 -11.68 -22.77 7.25
C ALA A 50 -12.90 -22.45 8.15
N GLN A 51 -12.72 -21.74 9.27
CA GLN A 51 -13.79 -21.37 10.20
C GLN A 51 -14.36 -19.97 9.97
N VAL A 52 -13.84 -19.20 8.99
CA VAL A 52 -14.36 -17.87 8.65
C VAL A 52 -15.77 -18.01 8.10
N GLY A 53 -16.72 -17.26 8.67
CA GLY A 53 -18.15 -17.48 8.47
C GLY A 53 -18.66 -17.15 7.07
N ARG A 54 -18.29 -15.98 6.51
CA ARG A 54 -18.81 -15.49 5.22
C ARG A 54 -17.79 -15.54 4.09
N GLY A 55 -16.52 -15.33 4.37
CA GLY A 55 -15.49 -15.41 3.34
C GLY A 55 -14.18 -14.73 3.70
N ILE A 56 -13.19 -15.01 2.88
CA ILE A 56 -11.83 -14.47 3.01
C ILE A 56 -11.55 -13.60 1.81
N LEU A 57 -11.08 -12.38 2.07
CA LEU A 57 -10.65 -11.40 1.11
C LEU A 57 -9.14 -11.27 1.20
N VAL A 58 -8.46 -11.38 0.07
CA VAL A 58 -7.00 -11.26 0.00
C VAL A 58 -6.65 -10.04 -0.85
N VAL A 59 -5.82 -9.15 -0.32
CA VAL A 59 -5.27 -7.99 -1.03
C VAL A 59 -3.80 -8.22 -1.28
N SER A 60 -3.37 -8.15 -2.54
CA SER A 60 -1.98 -8.27 -2.96
C SER A 60 -1.63 -7.25 -4.05
N GLY A 61 -0.35 -7.16 -4.41
CA GLY A 61 0.20 -6.18 -5.35
C GLY A 61 1.31 -5.36 -4.68
N THR A 62 2.09 -4.61 -5.45
CA THR A 62 3.31 -3.96 -4.94
C THR A 62 3.01 -2.79 -3.99
N ASN A 63 2.16 -1.87 -4.41
CA ASN A 63 1.79 -0.69 -3.63
C ASN A 63 0.30 -0.68 -3.29
N GLY A 64 -0.08 0.03 -2.22
CA GLY A 64 -1.47 0.19 -1.81
C GLY A 64 -2.05 -0.95 -0.97
N LYS A 65 -1.41 -2.10 -0.83
CA LYS A 65 -1.91 -3.27 -0.08
C LYS A 65 -2.48 -2.92 1.29
N THR A 66 -1.66 -2.31 2.14
CA THR A 66 -2.05 -1.95 3.53
C THR A 66 -3.22 -0.97 3.55
N THR A 67 -3.18 0.06 2.71
CA THR A 67 -4.23 1.07 2.64
C THR A 67 -5.55 0.45 2.17
N THR A 68 -5.54 -0.33 1.09
CA THR A 68 -6.72 -1.02 0.55
C THR A 68 -7.29 -2.01 1.58
N THR A 69 -6.44 -2.84 2.21
CA THR A 69 -6.85 -3.76 3.27
C THR A 69 -7.55 -3.05 4.42
N ASN A 70 -6.99 -1.90 4.86
CA ASN A 70 -7.56 -1.11 5.94
C ASN A 70 -8.87 -0.41 5.55
N MET A 71 -8.98 0.10 4.31
CA MET A 71 -10.22 0.68 3.79
C MET A 71 -11.32 -0.37 3.71
N ILE A 72 -11.05 -1.56 3.17
CA ILE A 72 -11.99 -2.70 3.13
C ILE A 72 -12.41 -3.07 4.57
N ALA A 73 -11.45 -3.19 5.48
CA ALA A 73 -11.72 -3.55 6.85
C ALA A 73 -12.56 -2.47 7.59
N THR A 74 -12.36 -1.19 7.28
CA THR A 74 -13.15 -0.08 7.82
C THR A 74 -14.59 -0.17 7.34
N VAL A 75 -14.81 -0.29 6.03
CA VAL A 75 -16.13 -0.44 5.41
C VAL A 75 -16.89 -1.63 6.02
N LEU A 76 -16.25 -2.79 6.13
CA LEU A 76 -16.90 -3.98 6.68
C LEU A 76 -17.22 -3.85 8.18
N ARG A 77 -16.34 -3.21 8.99
CA ARG A 77 -16.62 -2.97 10.41
C ARG A 77 -17.77 -2.02 10.61
N GLU A 78 -17.82 -0.93 9.84
CA GLU A 78 -18.93 0.03 9.92
C GLU A 78 -20.25 -0.58 9.42
N ALA A 79 -20.19 -1.56 8.53
CA ALA A 79 -21.32 -2.40 8.15
C ALA A 79 -21.72 -3.47 9.21
N GLY A 80 -21.04 -3.50 10.37
CA GLY A 80 -21.36 -4.36 11.50
C GLY A 80 -20.74 -5.76 11.51
N TYR A 81 -19.81 -6.06 10.58
CA TYR A 81 -19.17 -7.38 10.52
C TYR A 81 -17.99 -7.52 11.47
N LYS A 82 -17.83 -8.72 12.05
CA LYS A 82 -16.65 -9.11 12.83
C LYS A 82 -15.53 -9.58 11.90
N LEU A 83 -14.35 -9.00 12.06
CA LEU A 83 -13.23 -9.23 11.16
C LEU A 83 -12.02 -9.84 11.86
N SER A 84 -11.30 -10.69 11.10
CA SER A 84 -9.89 -11.01 11.35
C SER A 84 -9.04 -10.33 10.28
N SER A 85 -7.93 -9.67 10.66
CA SER A 85 -7.08 -8.97 9.69
C SER A 85 -5.65 -8.81 10.22
N ASN A 86 -4.66 -8.89 9.33
CA ASN A 86 -3.25 -8.63 9.60
C ASN A 86 -2.85 -7.17 9.32
N MET A 87 -3.66 -6.22 9.77
CA MET A 87 -3.57 -4.76 9.47
C MET A 87 -2.22 -4.09 9.79
N GLU A 88 -1.31 -4.76 10.50
CA GLU A 88 -0.02 -4.20 10.92
C GLU A 88 1.10 -4.37 9.87
N GLY A 89 0.76 -4.73 8.62
CA GLY A 89 1.71 -4.90 7.52
C GLY A 89 2.54 -6.20 7.59
N ALA A 90 2.16 -7.16 8.43
CA ALA A 90 2.77 -8.49 8.49
C ALA A 90 2.17 -9.38 7.39
N ASN A 91 2.60 -9.18 6.15
CA ASN A 91 2.02 -9.73 4.93
C ASN A 91 2.63 -11.05 4.44
N LEU A 92 3.59 -11.60 5.19
CA LEU A 92 4.08 -12.95 4.97
C LEU A 92 3.13 -13.98 5.60
N ILE A 93 3.20 -15.24 5.16
CA ILE A 93 2.34 -16.34 5.67
C ILE A 93 2.37 -16.47 7.19
N THR A 94 3.51 -16.18 7.84
CA THR A 94 3.64 -16.17 9.30
C THR A 94 2.85 -15.05 9.95
N GLY A 95 2.81 -13.87 9.33
CA GLY A 95 2.02 -12.74 9.79
C GLY A 95 0.52 -12.97 9.60
N VAL A 96 0.11 -13.52 8.46
CA VAL A 96 -1.27 -13.96 8.21
C VAL A 96 -1.69 -14.99 9.28
N THR A 97 -0.84 -15.98 9.57
CA THR A 97 -1.12 -16.96 10.63
C THR A 97 -1.25 -16.29 12.00
N THR A 98 -0.41 -15.29 12.29
CA THR A 98 -0.46 -14.53 13.56
C THR A 98 -1.80 -13.83 13.76
N SER A 99 -2.40 -13.24 12.73
CA SER A 99 -3.71 -12.58 12.84
C SER A 99 -4.80 -13.57 13.28
N PHE A 100 -4.83 -14.75 12.68
CA PHE A 100 -5.77 -15.80 13.09
C PHE A 100 -5.52 -16.31 14.51
N ILE A 101 -4.25 -16.50 14.93
CA ILE A 101 -3.90 -16.91 16.30
C ILE A 101 -4.36 -15.88 17.34
N ARG A 102 -4.18 -14.57 17.03
CA ARG A 102 -4.62 -13.48 17.90
C ARG A 102 -6.12 -13.56 18.16
N ASP A 103 -6.90 -13.79 17.12
CA ASP A 103 -8.36 -13.75 17.15
C ASP A 103 -8.98 -15.11 17.55
N ALA A 104 -8.21 -16.20 17.50
CA ALA A 104 -8.65 -17.52 17.93
C ALA A 104 -8.66 -17.68 19.45
N GLY A 105 -9.67 -18.39 19.96
CA GLY A 105 -9.65 -18.93 21.34
C GLY A 105 -8.63 -20.07 21.48
N ILE A 106 -8.19 -20.35 22.70
CA ILE A 106 -7.19 -21.42 23.00
C ILE A 106 -7.64 -22.80 22.47
N ARG A 107 -8.94 -23.04 22.42
CA ARG A 107 -9.52 -24.29 21.88
C ARG A 107 -9.57 -24.35 20.35
N GLY A 108 -8.93 -23.41 19.64
CA GLY A 108 -8.89 -23.38 18.19
C GLY A 108 -10.16 -22.87 17.51
N LYS A 109 -11.06 -22.23 18.24
CA LYS A 109 -12.27 -21.60 17.65
C LYS A 109 -11.99 -20.14 17.29
N ILE A 110 -12.38 -19.75 16.08
CA ILE A 110 -12.42 -18.37 15.64
C ILE A 110 -13.86 -17.98 15.32
N SER A 111 -14.24 -16.76 15.63
CA SER A 111 -15.58 -16.22 15.36
C SER A 111 -15.42 -14.88 14.67
N CYS A 112 -15.33 -14.90 13.34
CA CYS A 112 -15.36 -13.73 12.49
C CYS A 112 -16.23 -14.00 11.27
N ASP A 113 -16.86 -12.94 10.76
CA ASP A 113 -17.67 -12.99 9.53
C ASP A 113 -16.77 -13.03 8.30
N TYR A 114 -15.79 -12.14 8.26
CA TYR A 114 -14.82 -12.05 7.17
C TYR A 114 -13.38 -12.05 7.72
N ALA A 115 -12.45 -12.54 6.90
CA ALA A 115 -11.03 -12.27 7.06
C ALA A 115 -10.58 -11.36 5.91
N VAL A 116 -9.89 -10.24 6.24
CA VAL A 116 -9.30 -9.31 5.26
C VAL A 116 -7.80 -9.37 5.42
N LEU A 117 -7.13 -9.97 4.45
CA LEU A 117 -5.73 -10.35 4.54
C LEU A 117 -4.88 -9.56 3.55
N GLU A 118 -3.92 -8.82 4.06
CA GLU A 118 -2.81 -8.30 3.26
C GLU A 118 -1.80 -9.42 3.02
N VAL A 119 -1.44 -9.68 1.77
CA VAL A 119 -0.49 -10.73 1.39
C VAL A 119 0.55 -10.18 0.43
N ASP A 120 1.80 -10.41 0.75
CA ASP A 120 2.94 -10.10 -0.13
C ASP A 120 2.90 -10.99 -1.38
N GLU A 121 3.27 -10.45 -2.53
CA GLU A 121 3.15 -11.10 -3.84
C GLU A 121 3.87 -12.46 -3.88
N ALA A 122 5.07 -12.55 -3.32
CA ALA A 122 5.81 -13.80 -3.29
C ALA A 122 5.28 -14.80 -2.25
N SER A 123 4.56 -14.31 -1.25
CA SER A 123 3.88 -15.16 -0.26
C SER A 123 2.52 -15.65 -0.74
N LEU A 124 1.92 -14.96 -1.73
CA LEU A 124 0.57 -15.25 -2.22
C LEU A 124 0.38 -16.72 -2.61
N PRO A 125 1.26 -17.37 -3.39
CA PRO A 125 1.10 -18.78 -3.75
C PRO A 125 1.05 -19.73 -2.54
N ARG A 126 1.83 -19.42 -1.50
CA ARG A 126 1.85 -20.22 -0.27
C ARG A 126 0.58 -20.02 0.55
N VAL A 127 0.10 -18.78 0.62
CA VAL A 127 -1.15 -18.46 1.32
C VAL A 127 -2.33 -19.09 0.63
N LEU A 128 -2.43 -19.02 -0.72
CA LEU A 128 -3.52 -19.61 -1.50
C LEU A 128 -3.62 -21.14 -1.39
N LYS A 129 -2.52 -21.84 -1.06
CA LYS A 129 -2.56 -23.28 -0.79
C LYS A 129 -3.30 -23.63 0.50
N GLU A 130 -3.24 -22.74 1.50
CA GLU A 130 -3.80 -22.98 2.84
C GLU A 130 -5.10 -22.20 3.07
N VAL A 131 -5.27 -21.06 2.39
CA VAL A 131 -6.42 -20.17 2.49
C VAL A 131 -7.17 -20.21 1.16
N LYS A 132 -8.50 -20.34 1.19
CA LYS A 132 -9.36 -20.32 0.02
C LYS A 132 -10.12 -18.99 0.00
N PRO A 133 -9.58 -17.94 -0.64
CA PRO A 133 -10.27 -16.66 -0.70
C PRO A 133 -11.50 -16.73 -1.60
N GLY A 134 -12.57 -16.07 -1.18
CA GLY A 134 -13.73 -15.79 -2.03
C GLY A 134 -13.46 -14.64 -3.00
N VAL A 135 -12.59 -13.69 -2.60
CA VAL A 135 -12.21 -12.54 -3.41
C VAL A 135 -10.71 -12.30 -3.31
N LEU A 136 -10.06 -12.10 -4.44
CA LEU A 136 -8.67 -11.64 -4.54
C LEU A 136 -8.63 -10.27 -5.20
N ILE A 137 -8.06 -9.31 -4.52
CA ILE A 137 -7.86 -7.94 -4.98
C ILE A 137 -6.40 -7.76 -5.36
N LEU A 138 -6.11 -7.36 -6.60
CA LEU A 138 -4.77 -7.02 -7.06
C LEU A 138 -4.72 -5.52 -7.37
N THR A 139 -3.82 -4.80 -6.68
CA THR A 139 -3.75 -3.34 -6.77
C THR A 139 -2.94 -2.85 -7.96
N ASN A 140 -1.67 -3.19 -8.00
CA ASN A 140 -0.72 -2.84 -9.06
C ASN A 140 0.53 -3.72 -8.97
N PHE A 141 1.31 -3.78 -10.06
CA PHE A 141 2.64 -4.37 -10.06
C PHE A 141 3.69 -3.37 -10.53
N SER A 142 4.68 -3.14 -9.71
CA SER A 142 5.85 -2.32 -10.00
C SER A 142 7.08 -2.93 -9.36
N ARG A 143 8.27 -2.49 -9.76
CA ARG A 143 9.50 -2.90 -9.09
C ARG A 143 9.44 -2.49 -7.63
N ASP A 144 9.67 -3.42 -6.71
CA ASP A 144 9.71 -3.15 -5.27
C ASP A 144 11.15 -3.17 -4.76
N GLN A 145 11.73 -4.35 -4.64
CA GLN A 145 13.10 -4.54 -4.16
C GLN A 145 13.78 -5.56 -5.08
N LEU A 146 14.76 -5.10 -5.86
CA LEU A 146 15.47 -5.92 -6.84
C LEU A 146 16.15 -7.15 -6.23
N ASP A 147 16.59 -7.04 -4.99
CA ASP A 147 17.24 -8.12 -4.24
C ASP A 147 16.28 -9.22 -3.75
N ARG A 148 14.98 -8.98 -3.76
CA ARG A 148 13.94 -9.97 -3.38
C ARG A 148 13.27 -10.65 -4.56
N TYR A 149 13.11 -9.94 -5.68
CA TYR A 149 12.33 -10.39 -6.82
C TYR A 149 13.01 -9.97 -8.12
N GLU A 150 13.67 -10.89 -8.75
CA GLU A 150 14.53 -10.65 -9.90
C GLU A 150 13.84 -9.97 -11.09
N GLU A 151 12.52 -10.25 -11.33
CA GLU A 151 11.78 -9.67 -12.46
C GLU A 151 10.26 -9.68 -12.23
N LEU A 152 9.55 -8.66 -12.72
CA LEU A 152 8.07 -8.57 -12.66
C LEU A 152 7.37 -9.72 -13.38
N ASP A 153 7.95 -10.19 -14.49
CA ASP A 153 7.42 -11.33 -15.25
C ASP A 153 7.43 -12.62 -14.42
N ARG A 154 8.43 -12.80 -13.57
CA ARG A 154 8.49 -13.93 -12.64
C ARG A 154 7.41 -13.86 -11.58
N ILE A 155 7.18 -12.67 -11.01
CA ILE A 155 6.13 -12.47 -9.99
C ILE A 155 4.75 -12.74 -10.60
N THR A 156 4.45 -12.14 -11.75
CA THR A 156 3.17 -12.34 -12.43
C THR A 156 3.00 -13.80 -12.86
N GLY A 157 4.06 -14.46 -13.30
CA GLY A 157 4.09 -15.89 -13.63
C GLY A 157 3.75 -16.78 -12.43
N ILE A 158 4.40 -16.56 -11.28
CA ILE A 158 4.17 -17.31 -10.05
C ILE A 158 2.72 -17.12 -9.55
N ILE A 159 2.18 -15.90 -9.65
CA ILE A 159 0.78 -15.62 -9.27
C ILE A 159 -0.17 -16.34 -10.23
N ARG A 160 0.08 -16.30 -11.54
CA ARG A 160 -0.72 -16.98 -12.55
C ARG A 160 -0.79 -18.49 -12.29
N GLU A 161 0.36 -19.13 -12.04
CA GLU A 161 0.42 -20.54 -11.68
C GLU A 161 -0.36 -20.87 -10.42
N ALA A 162 -0.29 -20.00 -9.41
CA ALA A 162 -1.03 -20.18 -8.16
C ALA A 162 -2.54 -20.04 -8.36
N LEU A 163 -2.99 -19.12 -9.22
CA LEU A 163 -4.41 -18.91 -9.53
C LEU A 163 -5.01 -20.09 -10.30
N VAL A 164 -4.28 -20.66 -11.26
CA VAL A 164 -4.74 -21.85 -12.01
C VAL A 164 -5.03 -23.05 -11.08
N GLN A 165 -4.37 -23.12 -9.93
CA GLN A 165 -4.62 -24.18 -8.94
C GLN A 165 -5.87 -23.95 -8.07
N GLN A 166 -6.49 -22.76 -8.14
CA GLN A 166 -7.70 -22.46 -7.38
C GLN A 166 -8.95 -22.93 -8.13
N LYS A 167 -10.02 -23.20 -7.37
CA LYS A 167 -11.29 -23.71 -7.95
C LYS A 167 -12.31 -22.60 -8.20
N GLN A 168 -12.40 -21.63 -7.29
CA GLN A 168 -13.42 -20.59 -7.33
C GLN A 168 -12.97 -19.39 -6.52
N MET A 169 -13.05 -18.21 -7.12
CA MET A 169 -12.91 -16.90 -6.48
C MET A 169 -13.40 -15.81 -7.44
N THR A 170 -13.60 -14.60 -6.95
CA THR A 170 -13.77 -13.41 -7.78
C THR A 170 -12.47 -12.61 -7.77
N LEU A 171 -12.03 -12.11 -8.93
CA LEU A 171 -10.92 -11.20 -9.04
C LEU A 171 -11.42 -9.75 -9.07
N ILE A 172 -10.81 -8.88 -8.29
CA ILE A 172 -11.00 -7.43 -8.36
C ILE A 172 -9.68 -6.84 -8.82
N LEU A 173 -9.67 -6.27 -10.03
CA LEU A 173 -8.46 -5.89 -10.74
C LEU A 173 -8.48 -4.42 -11.14
N ASN A 174 -7.30 -3.78 -11.08
CA ASN A 174 -7.10 -2.46 -11.64
C ASN A 174 -7.06 -2.54 -13.18
N ALA A 175 -8.03 -1.93 -13.85
CA ALA A 175 -8.11 -1.90 -15.32
C ALA A 175 -6.95 -1.12 -15.95
N ASP A 176 -6.46 -0.11 -15.25
CA ASP A 176 -5.45 0.82 -15.73
C ASP A 176 -4.02 0.24 -15.68
N ASP A 177 -3.82 -0.89 -15.00
CA ASP A 177 -2.54 -1.58 -14.92
C ASP A 177 -2.55 -2.84 -15.81
N PRO A 178 -1.81 -2.87 -16.95
CA PRO A 178 -1.79 -4.03 -17.86
C PRO A 178 -1.21 -5.28 -17.20
N LEU A 179 -0.30 -5.14 -16.21
CA LEU A 179 0.27 -6.26 -15.46
C LEU A 179 -0.73 -6.87 -14.49
N VAL A 180 -1.75 -6.12 -14.06
CA VAL A 180 -2.88 -6.61 -13.26
C VAL A 180 -4.00 -7.11 -14.15
N ALA A 181 -4.40 -6.35 -15.16
CA ALA A 181 -5.52 -6.68 -16.04
C ALA A 181 -5.32 -7.99 -16.83
N GLN A 182 -4.06 -8.40 -17.08
CA GLN A 182 -3.74 -9.65 -17.77
C GLN A 182 -4.33 -10.90 -17.11
N PHE A 183 -4.59 -10.86 -15.78
CA PHE A 183 -5.11 -12.02 -15.07
C PHE A 183 -6.52 -12.42 -15.48
N GLN A 184 -7.33 -11.50 -16.04
CA GLN A 184 -8.63 -11.85 -16.63
C GLN A 184 -8.48 -12.91 -17.73
N ARG A 185 -7.48 -12.74 -18.62
CA ARG A 185 -7.26 -13.71 -19.72
C ARG A 185 -6.51 -14.96 -19.26
N SER A 186 -5.92 -14.94 -18.08
CA SER A 186 -5.12 -16.04 -17.54
C SER A 186 -5.94 -17.01 -16.68
N THR A 187 -7.20 -16.67 -16.36
CA THR A 187 -8.06 -17.46 -15.48
C THR A 187 -9.50 -17.45 -15.99
N SER A 188 -10.31 -18.40 -15.53
CA SER A 188 -11.77 -18.43 -15.81
C SER A 188 -12.62 -17.81 -14.70
N PHE A 189 -11.98 -17.09 -13.76
CA PHE A 189 -12.70 -16.52 -12.63
C PHE A 189 -13.53 -15.28 -13.02
N PRO A 190 -14.71 -15.09 -12.41
CA PRO A 190 -15.39 -13.81 -12.48
C PRO A 190 -14.45 -12.67 -12.12
N THR A 191 -14.41 -11.65 -12.97
CA THR A 191 -13.50 -10.51 -12.80
C THR A 191 -14.29 -9.22 -12.82
N VAL A 192 -14.04 -8.36 -11.83
CA VAL A 192 -14.59 -7.01 -11.71
C VAL A 192 -13.44 -6.02 -11.79
N PHE A 193 -13.55 -5.05 -12.67
CA PHE A 193 -12.55 -4.02 -12.87
C PHE A 193 -12.95 -2.71 -12.22
N TYR A 194 -11.97 -2.02 -11.67
CA TYR A 194 -12.04 -0.61 -11.33
C TYR A 194 -10.98 0.17 -12.09
N GLY A 195 -11.23 1.42 -12.39
CA GLY A 195 -10.31 2.25 -13.14
C GLY A 195 -10.71 3.72 -13.09
N MET A 196 -9.85 4.58 -13.64
CA MET A 196 -10.03 6.03 -13.64
C MET A 196 -9.95 6.56 -15.05
N ASP A 197 -10.87 7.45 -15.40
CA ASP A 197 -10.84 8.17 -16.66
C ASP A 197 -10.01 9.46 -16.55
N PRO A 198 -9.40 9.95 -17.63
CA PRO A 198 -8.60 11.16 -17.58
C PRO A 198 -9.47 12.40 -17.32
N ASN A 199 -8.84 13.41 -16.73
CA ASN A 199 -9.34 14.78 -16.76
C ASN A 199 -8.49 15.65 -17.71
N GLU A 200 -8.82 16.94 -17.84
CA GLU A 200 -8.10 17.87 -18.69
C GLU A 200 -6.61 18.03 -18.32
N GLN A 201 -6.25 17.78 -17.05
CA GLN A 201 -4.89 17.90 -16.53
C GLN A 201 -4.10 16.59 -16.63
N THR A 202 -4.72 15.50 -17.05
CA THR A 202 -4.09 14.18 -17.14
C THR A 202 -3.06 14.15 -18.27
N PRO A 203 -1.78 13.83 -18.00
CA PRO A 203 -0.74 13.83 -19.02
C PRO A 203 -1.02 12.82 -20.14
N ARG A 204 -0.88 13.26 -21.40
CA ARG A 204 -0.95 12.37 -22.57
C ARG A 204 0.42 11.81 -22.96
N THR A 205 1.48 12.41 -22.44
CA THR A 205 2.87 11.94 -22.61
C THR A 205 3.49 11.76 -21.23
N SER A 206 4.38 10.81 -21.10
CA SER A 206 5.13 10.62 -19.86
C SER A 206 6.60 10.39 -20.16
N PHE A 207 7.42 11.08 -19.39
CA PHE A 207 8.86 10.91 -19.36
C PHE A 207 9.31 9.94 -18.25
N GLN A 208 8.38 9.44 -17.45
CA GLN A 208 8.69 8.55 -16.31
C GLN A 208 9.03 7.14 -16.79
N THR A 209 9.98 6.50 -16.12
CA THR A 209 10.23 5.07 -16.27
C THR A 209 8.99 4.31 -15.81
N ARG A 210 8.43 3.46 -16.68
CA ARG A 210 7.16 2.79 -16.42
C ARG A 210 7.29 1.30 -16.50
N GLU A 211 6.65 0.67 -15.57
CA GLU A 211 6.27 -0.73 -15.67
C GLU A 211 5.09 -0.85 -16.66
N GLY A 212 4.88 -2.03 -17.22
CA GLY A 212 3.79 -2.20 -18.22
C GLY A 212 4.06 -1.53 -19.57
N LYS A 213 5.33 -1.35 -19.95
CA LYS A 213 5.73 -0.86 -21.28
C LYS A 213 5.47 -1.87 -22.39
N LEU A 214 5.64 -3.15 -22.06
CA LEU A 214 5.49 -4.25 -22.98
C LEU A 214 4.19 -5.01 -22.72
N CYS A 215 3.57 -5.49 -23.79
CA CYS A 215 2.39 -6.34 -23.71
C CYS A 215 2.74 -7.67 -23.03
N PRO A 216 2.03 -8.05 -21.96
CA PRO A 216 2.31 -9.29 -21.22
C PRO A 216 2.01 -10.57 -22.03
N PHE A 217 1.41 -10.46 -23.21
CA PHE A 217 1.05 -11.60 -24.07
C PHE A 217 1.94 -11.77 -25.29
N CYS A 218 2.34 -10.68 -25.92
CA CYS A 218 3.11 -10.76 -27.18
C CYS A 218 4.42 -9.97 -27.20
N GLY A 219 4.76 -9.27 -26.10
CA GLY A 219 5.99 -8.49 -25.96
C GLY A 219 6.05 -7.19 -26.76
N ASN A 220 5.03 -6.85 -27.58
CA ASN A 220 5.00 -5.58 -28.30
C ASN A 220 4.86 -4.40 -27.33
N ILE A 221 5.37 -3.24 -27.74
CA ILE A 221 5.21 -1.99 -26.99
C ILE A 221 3.72 -1.61 -26.95
N LEU A 222 3.21 -1.37 -25.74
CA LEU A 222 1.85 -0.86 -25.54
C LEU A 222 1.77 0.62 -25.90
N THR A 223 0.69 1.00 -26.56
CA THR A 223 0.35 2.40 -26.82
C THR A 223 -0.59 2.91 -25.75
N TYR A 224 -0.32 4.10 -25.22
CA TYR A 224 -1.11 4.72 -24.17
C TYR A 224 -1.77 6.02 -24.68
N GLU A 225 -3.05 6.19 -24.36
CA GLU A 225 -3.78 7.43 -24.67
C GLU A 225 -3.55 8.50 -23.60
N PHE A 226 -3.43 8.10 -22.34
CA PHE A 226 -3.13 8.95 -21.20
C PHE A 226 -2.47 8.16 -20.08
N PHE A 227 -2.02 8.88 -19.06
CA PHE A 227 -1.32 8.31 -17.92
C PHE A 227 -1.76 8.94 -16.60
N HIS A 228 -1.90 8.13 -15.56
CA HIS A 228 -2.18 8.57 -14.20
C HIS A 228 -0.94 8.46 -13.31
N ASN A 229 -0.01 9.42 -13.41
CA ASN A 229 1.26 9.42 -12.67
C ASN A 229 1.99 8.07 -12.81
N SER A 230 2.27 7.38 -11.71
CA SER A 230 2.86 6.04 -11.72
C SER A 230 1.87 4.90 -12.03
N GLN A 231 0.57 5.19 -12.12
CA GLN A 231 -0.40 4.21 -12.64
C GLN A 231 -0.47 4.33 -14.17
N PRO A 232 -0.43 3.18 -14.93
CA PRO A 232 -0.38 3.28 -16.38
C PRO A 232 -1.52 4.10 -16.99
N GLY A 233 -2.75 3.63 -17.05
CA GLY A 233 -3.88 4.35 -17.67
C GLY A 233 -4.51 3.60 -18.83
N ARG A 234 -5.05 4.30 -19.85
CA ARG A 234 -5.68 3.64 -20.99
C ARG A 234 -4.65 3.20 -22.01
N TYR A 235 -4.57 1.90 -22.25
CA TYR A 235 -3.59 1.27 -23.12
C TYR A 235 -4.23 0.33 -24.14
N HIS A 236 -3.52 0.10 -25.25
CA HIS A 236 -3.80 -0.98 -26.18
C HIS A 236 -2.51 -1.55 -26.78
N CYS A 237 -2.55 -2.82 -27.17
CA CYS A 237 -1.47 -3.48 -27.86
C CYS A 237 -1.75 -3.54 -29.36
N PRO A 238 -0.92 -2.91 -30.22
CA PRO A 238 -1.12 -2.96 -31.68
C PRO A 238 -0.89 -4.37 -32.26
N GLY A 239 -0.17 -5.25 -31.55
CA GLY A 239 0.18 -6.57 -32.05
C GLY A 239 -0.85 -7.66 -31.78
N CYS A 240 -1.53 -7.65 -30.62
CA CYS A 240 -2.45 -8.73 -30.23
C CYS A 240 -3.83 -8.23 -29.77
N GLY A 241 -4.09 -6.94 -29.83
CA GLY A 241 -5.37 -6.34 -29.42
C GLY A 241 -5.64 -6.38 -27.91
N PHE A 242 -4.67 -6.67 -27.07
CA PHE A 242 -4.82 -6.53 -25.62
C PHE A 242 -4.99 -5.06 -25.28
N SER A 243 -6.04 -4.71 -24.57
CA SER A 243 -6.39 -3.34 -24.22
C SER A 243 -6.93 -3.25 -22.80
N ARG A 244 -6.98 -2.03 -22.27
CA ARG A 244 -7.65 -1.71 -21.00
C ARG A 244 -9.06 -2.28 -21.02
N PRO A 245 -9.44 -3.13 -20.06
CA PRO A 245 -10.83 -3.56 -19.92
C PRO A 245 -11.74 -2.41 -19.48
N ASP A 246 -13.01 -2.46 -19.81
CA ASP A 246 -14.00 -1.49 -19.34
C ASP A 246 -14.27 -1.71 -17.84
N PRO A 247 -14.06 -0.70 -16.98
CA PRO A 247 -14.28 -0.83 -15.54
C PRO A 247 -15.78 -0.87 -15.21
N GLN A 248 -16.17 -1.69 -14.24
CA GLN A 248 -17.51 -1.68 -13.65
C GLN A 248 -17.65 -0.58 -12.57
N VAL A 249 -16.54 -0.13 -12.03
CA VAL A 249 -16.45 1.03 -11.12
C VAL A 249 -15.43 1.99 -11.69
N GLU A 250 -15.88 3.14 -12.15
CA GLU A 250 -15.01 4.11 -12.84
C GLU A 250 -15.06 5.47 -12.17
N ALA A 251 -13.87 6.05 -11.94
CA ALA A 251 -13.73 7.39 -11.38
C ALA A 251 -13.51 8.42 -12.47
N PHE A 252 -14.15 9.56 -12.34
CA PHE A 252 -14.03 10.73 -13.21
C PHE A 252 -13.64 11.95 -12.40
N ASP A 253 -13.02 12.93 -13.06
CA ASP A 253 -12.72 14.25 -12.51
C ASP A 253 -11.99 14.21 -11.15
N PRO A 254 -10.86 13.48 -11.03
CA PRO A 254 -10.14 13.38 -9.77
C PRO A 254 -9.57 14.76 -9.37
N VAL A 255 -9.82 15.14 -8.10
CA VAL A 255 -9.31 16.38 -7.50
C VAL A 255 -8.59 16.05 -6.19
N ILE A 256 -7.41 16.63 -6.01
CA ILE A 256 -6.61 16.50 -4.77
C ILE A 256 -6.46 17.91 -4.19
N GLU A 257 -7.14 18.20 -3.11
CA GLU A 257 -7.17 19.51 -2.50
C GLU A 257 -7.42 19.43 -0.98
N GLY A 258 -6.78 20.32 -0.22
CA GLY A 258 -7.03 20.45 1.23
C GLY A 258 -6.79 19.18 2.04
N GLY A 259 -5.83 18.33 1.63
CA GLY A 259 -5.54 17.07 2.33
C GLY A 259 -6.51 15.93 2.00
N ARG A 260 -7.39 16.12 1.00
CA ARG A 260 -8.39 15.14 0.57
C ARG A 260 -8.24 14.83 -0.91
N ALA A 261 -8.60 13.62 -1.27
CA ALA A 261 -8.79 13.22 -2.66
C ALA A 261 -10.27 12.91 -2.90
N ARG A 262 -10.83 13.40 -3.99
CA ARG A 262 -12.23 13.19 -4.38
C ARG A 262 -12.37 12.96 -5.87
N CYS A 263 -13.42 12.25 -6.26
CA CYS A 263 -13.79 12.03 -7.66
C CYS A 263 -15.28 11.75 -7.77
N ARG A 264 -15.82 11.92 -8.97
CA ARG A 264 -17.14 11.39 -9.33
C ARG A 264 -16.97 9.92 -9.68
N LEU A 265 -17.73 9.06 -9.01
CA LEU A 265 -17.68 7.60 -9.17
C LEU A 265 -18.94 7.13 -9.92
N VAL A 266 -18.75 6.33 -10.95
CA VAL A 266 -19.83 5.71 -11.75
C VAL A 266 -19.78 4.20 -11.52
N PHE A 267 -20.91 3.61 -11.14
CA PHE A 267 -21.05 2.16 -10.87
C PHE A 267 -22.51 1.73 -11.04
N ASN A 268 -22.75 0.60 -11.67
CA ASN A 268 -24.11 0.04 -11.86
C ASN A 268 -25.15 1.04 -12.42
N GLY A 269 -24.71 1.97 -13.28
CA GLY A 269 -25.58 3.03 -13.82
C GLY A 269 -25.93 4.16 -12.82
N GLN A 270 -25.31 4.20 -11.68
CA GLN A 270 -25.43 5.24 -10.65
C GLN A 270 -24.19 6.13 -10.62
N GLU A 271 -24.36 7.35 -10.13
CA GLU A 271 -23.26 8.27 -9.87
C GLU A 271 -23.25 8.70 -8.40
N ALA A 272 -22.04 8.86 -7.83
CA ALA A 272 -21.86 9.37 -6.48
C ALA A 272 -20.50 10.07 -6.35
N GLU A 273 -20.33 10.89 -5.31
CA GLU A 273 -19.03 11.44 -4.96
C GLU A 273 -18.28 10.48 -4.03
N LEU A 274 -17.10 10.05 -4.43
CA LEU A 274 -16.14 9.38 -3.56
C LEU A 274 -15.15 10.42 -3.04
N ALA A 275 -15.06 10.58 -1.72
CA ALA A 275 -14.10 11.44 -1.06
C ALA A 275 -13.35 10.66 0.03
N VAL A 276 -12.02 10.82 0.09
CA VAL A 276 -11.19 10.21 1.12
C VAL A 276 -10.26 11.25 1.74
N PRO A 277 -10.08 11.26 3.07
CA PRO A 277 -9.25 12.24 3.78
C PRO A 277 -7.76 11.86 3.74
N VAL A 278 -7.26 11.59 2.54
CA VAL A 278 -5.87 11.25 2.24
C VAL A 278 -5.46 11.89 0.94
N GLN A 279 -4.19 12.26 0.81
CA GLN A 279 -3.65 12.86 -0.41
C GLN A 279 -3.15 11.77 -1.38
N GLY A 280 -3.01 12.15 -2.64
CA GLY A 280 -2.45 11.32 -3.70
C GLY A 280 -3.50 10.55 -4.50
N LEU A 281 -3.33 10.58 -5.82
CA LEU A 281 -4.22 9.92 -6.77
C LEU A 281 -4.32 8.40 -6.52
N TYR A 282 -3.20 7.79 -6.13
CA TYR A 282 -3.13 6.37 -5.79
C TYR A 282 -4.07 5.97 -4.63
N ASN A 283 -4.42 6.90 -3.74
CA ASN A 283 -5.38 6.63 -2.67
C ASN A 283 -6.83 6.60 -3.17
N LEU A 284 -7.15 7.28 -4.27
CA LEU A 284 -8.43 7.06 -4.96
C LEU A 284 -8.50 5.65 -5.55
N TYR A 285 -7.41 5.14 -6.16
CA TYR A 285 -7.36 3.74 -6.61
C TYR A 285 -7.55 2.76 -5.46
N ASN A 286 -6.91 2.99 -4.31
CA ASN A 286 -7.11 2.15 -3.11
C ASN A 286 -8.57 2.19 -2.62
N ALA A 287 -9.19 3.37 -2.63
CA ALA A 287 -10.59 3.54 -2.22
C ALA A 287 -11.56 2.91 -3.22
N MET A 288 -11.31 3.05 -4.53
CA MET A 288 -12.08 2.36 -5.56
C MET A 288 -12.00 0.84 -5.42
N ALA A 289 -10.81 0.29 -5.17
CA ALA A 289 -10.65 -1.14 -4.92
C ALA A 289 -11.48 -1.60 -3.70
N ALA A 290 -11.47 -0.81 -2.62
CA ALA A 290 -12.27 -1.10 -1.43
C ALA A 290 -13.79 -0.98 -1.69
N PHE A 291 -14.20 0.06 -2.40
CA PHE A 291 -15.61 0.27 -2.78
C PHE A 291 -16.12 -0.86 -3.70
N THR A 292 -15.34 -1.21 -4.73
CA THR A 292 -15.64 -2.32 -5.65
C THR A 292 -15.75 -3.65 -4.89
N THR A 293 -14.88 -3.88 -3.90
CA THR A 293 -14.95 -5.05 -3.03
C THR A 293 -16.24 -5.08 -2.25
N GLY A 294 -16.66 -3.96 -1.67
CA GLY A 294 -17.91 -3.87 -0.93
C GLY A 294 -19.15 -4.08 -1.82
N LEU A 295 -19.17 -3.54 -3.04
CA LEU A 295 -20.25 -3.80 -4.02
C LEU A 295 -20.35 -5.29 -4.35
N GLN A 296 -19.20 -5.96 -4.55
CA GLN A 296 -19.15 -7.39 -4.82
C GLN A 296 -19.70 -8.24 -3.65
N LEU A 297 -19.61 -7.72 -2.42
CA LEU A 297 -20.18 -8.34 -1.22
C LEU A 297 -21.63 -7.95 -0.96
N GLY A 298 -22.23 -7.11 -1.80
CA GLY A 298 -23.62 -6.63 -1.67
C GLY A 298 -23.83 -5.59 -0.56
N LEU A 299 -22.79 -4.82 -0.21
CA LEU A 299 -22.91 -3.74 0.79
C LEU A 299 -23.64 -2.52 0.21
N ASP A 300 -24.25 -1.75 1.09
CA ASP A 300 -24.88 -0.48 0.73
C ASP A 300 -23.86 0.55 0.25
N ALA A 301 -24.06 1.11 -0.93
CA ALA A 301 -23.14 2.05 -1.56
C ALA A 301 -22.93 3.33 -0.73
N GLN A 302 -24.01 3.92 -0.22
CA GLN A 302 -23.93 5.15 0.56
C GLN A 302 -23.18 4.94 1.88
N GLY A 303 -23.45 3.85 2.59
CA GLY A 303 -22.72 3.48 3.80
C GLY A 303 -21.23 3.29 3.55
N MET A 304 -20.84 2.73 2.41
CA MET A 304 -19.43 2.58 2.01
C MET A 304 -18.77 3.94 1.73
N LEU A 305 -19.45 4.83 0.99
CA LEU A 305 -18.95 6.18 0.71
C LEU A 305 -18.74 6.97 2.00
N ASP A 306 -19.70 6.91 2.92
CA ASP A 306 -19.60 7.55 4.21
C ASP A 306 -18.45 7.01 5.06
N SER A 307 -18.23 5.69 5.05
CA SER A 307 -17.09 5.05 5.73
C SER A 307 -15.76 5.50 5.16
N LEU A 308 -15.61 5.53 3.83
CA LEU A 308 -14.42 5.98 3.16
C LEU A 308 -14.15 7.47 3.37
N ASN A 309 -15.20 8.30 3.42
CA ASN A 309 -15.10 9.72 3.71
C ASN A 309 -14.58 10.02 5.14
N ARG A 310 -14.82 9.10 6.09
CA ARG A 310 -14.33 9.17 7.47
C ARG A 310 -13.07 8.35 7.72
N TYR A 311 -12.53 7.71 6.68
CA TYR A 311 -11.33 6.86 6.79
C TYR A 311 -10.17 7.61 7.45
N ARG A 312 -9.43 6.93 8.31
CA ARG A 312 -8.20 7.45 8.91
C ARG A 312 -7.02 6.60 8.45
N PRO A 313 -6.03 7.22 7.79
CA PRO A 313 -4.87 6.50 7.31
C PRO A 313 -4.08 5.88 8.47
N VAL A 314 -3.46 4.75 8.18
CA VAL A 314 -2.51 4.14 9.12
C VAL A 314 -1.24 5.00 9.16
N ALA A 315 -0.63 5.06 10.32
CA ALA A 315 0.58 5.83 10.57
C ALA A 315 1.67 5.57 9.49
N GLY A 316 2.25 6.66 8.97
CA GLY A 316 3.25 6.61 7.90
C GLY A 316 2.71 6.43 6.48
N ARG A 317 1.39 6.51 6.26
CA ARG A 317 0.77 6.41 4.93
C ARG A 317 0.11 7.74 4.55
N MET A 318 0.91 8.73 4.14
CA MET A 318 0.50 10.13 3.97
C MET A 318 -0.22 10.66 5.23
N GLU A 319 0.37 10.33 6.38
CA GLU A 319 -0.12 10.80 7.67
C GLU A 319 0.02 12.31 7.75
N VAL A 320 -1.07 13.00 8.02
CA VAL A 320 -1.09 14.45 8.18
C VAL A 320 -1.04 14.79 9.66
N LEU A 321 -0.01 15.50 10.05
CA LEU A 321 0.22 15.97 11.41
C LEU A 321 0.23 17.51 11.42
N ASN A 322 0.11 18.11 12.57
CA ASN A 322 0.23 19.56 12.74
C ASN A 322 1.33 19.88 13.75
N TYR A 323 2.26 20.74 13.37
CA TYR A 323 3.29 21.25 14.25
C TYR A 323 3.20 22.78 14.33
N LYS A 324 2.67 23.31 15.44
CA LYS A 324 2.51 24.76 15.68
C LYS A 324 1.80 25.50 14.51
N GLY A 325 0.76 24.91 13.97
CA GLY A 325 0.02 25.45 12.82
C GLY A 325 0.59 25.07 11.44
N LYS A 326 1.79 24.50 11.37
CA LYS A 326 2.42 24.03 10.14
C LYS A 326 1.97 22.60 9.82
N PRO A 327 1.39 22.32 8.64
CA PRO A 327 1.08 20.97 8.22
C PRO A 327 2.37 20.17 7.97
N VAL A 328 2.36 18.93 8.44
CA VAL A 328 3.48 17.98 8.34
C VAL A 328 2.95 16.70 7.72
N TYR A 329 3.51 16.33 6.58
CA TYR A 329 3.13 15.15 5.81
C TYR A 329 4.20 14.06 5.96
N LEU A 330 3.85 12.91 6.56
CA LEU A 330 4.77 11.79 6.71
C LEU A 330 4.40 10.65 5.76
N ASN A 331 5.34 10.27 4.90
CA ASN A 331 5.17 9.21 3.92
C ASN A 331 6.28 8.16 4.00
N LEU A 332 5.87 6.89 4.04
CA LEU A 332 6.75 5.74 3.89
C LEU A 332 7.09 5.56 2.41
N VAL A 333 8.36 5.49 2.09
CA VAL A 333 8.88 5.21 0.74
C VAL A 333 9.76 3.96 0.77
N LYS A 334 9.59 3.08 -0.21
CA LYS A 334 10.34 1.81 -0.28
C LYS A 334 10.71 1.38 -1.70
N ASN A 335 10.20 2.08 -2.71
CA ASN A 335 10.43 1.80 -4.12
C ASN A 335 10.21 3.06 -4.97
N PRO A 336 10.64 3.06 -6.26
CA PRO A 336 10.49 4.22 -7.15
C PRO A 336 9.05 4.70 -7.31
N ALA A 337 8.11 3.77 -7.56
CA ALA A 337 6.71 4.12 -7.79
C ALA A 337 6.09 4.81 -6.57
N GLY A 338 6.29 4.27 -5.36
CA GLY A 338 5.79 4.87 -4.12
C GLY A 338 6.45 6.20 -3.79
N PHE A 339 7.72 6.40 -4.15
CA PHE A 339 8.38 7.69 -3.96
C PHE A 339 7.86 8.72 -4.97
N ASN A 340 7.72 8.35 -6.25
CA ASN A 340 7.19 9.24 -7.29
C ASN A 340 5.77 9.74 -6.96
N GLU A 341 4.92 8.91 -6.39
CA GLU A 341 3.60 9.32 -5.87
C GLU A 341 3.72 10.36 -4.73
N GLY A 342 4.66 10.15 -3.82
CA GLY A 342 4.96 11.12 -2.78
C GLY A 342 5.47 12.45 -3.33
N LEU A 343 6.36 12.40 -4.34
CA LEU A 343 6.87 13.59 -5.04
C LEU A 343 5.78 14.31 -5.83
N ALA A 344 4.88 13.59 -6.48
CA ALA A 344 3.74 14.19 -7.19
C ALA A 344 2.83 14.97 -6.21
N THR A 345 2.58 14.40 -5.02
CA THR A 345 1.83 15.08 -3.96
C THR A 345 2.57 16.32 -3.45
N LEU A 346 3.87 16.22 -3.25
CA LEU A 346 4.74 17.35 -2.86
C LEU A 346 4.71 18.47 -3.91
N GLN A 347 4.69 18.13 -5.19
CA GLN A 347 4.67 19.09 -6.31
C GLN A 347 3.31 19.78 -6.51
N ALA A 348 2.22 19.06 -6.23
CA ALA A 348 0.86 19.61 -6.31
C ALA A 348 0.65 20.77 -5.31
N ASP A 349 1.33 20.75 -4.18
CA ASP A 349 1.36 21.87 -3.24
C ASP A 349 2.21 23.02 -3.83
N ARG A 350 1.64 24.19 -3.99
CA ARG A 350 2.31 25.40 -4.55
C ARG A 350 2.96 26.27 -3.47
N GLY A 351 2.79 25.95 -2.19
CA GLY A 351 3.41 26.65 -1.06
C GLY A 351 4.91 26.37 -0.93
N SER A 352 5.58 27.12 -0.04
CA SER A 352 6.97 26.84 0.33
C SER A 352 7.07 25.61 1.23
N LYS A 353 8.12 24.79 1.06
CA LYS A 353 8.29 23.49 1.72
C LYS A 353 9.67 23.31 2.32
N ASP A 354 9.70 22.67 3.49
CA ASP A 354 10.88 22.00 4.02
C ASP A 354 10.74 20.50 3.80
N VAL A 355 11.79 19.85 3.28
CA VAL A 355 11.77 18.43 2.94
C VAL A 355 12.79 17.67 3.77
N PHE A 356 12.34 16.58 4.39
CA PHE A 356 13.20 15.64 5.11
C PHE A 356 13.11 14.26 4.45
N ILE A 357 14.26 13.59 4.27
CA ILE A 357 14.32 12.26 3.68
C ILE A 357 15.26 11.39 4.52
N ALA A 358 14.74 10.35 5.17
CA ALA A 358 15.51 9.38 5.91
C ALA A 358 15.49 8.00 5.22
N LEU A 359 16.64 7.52 4.82
CA LEU A 359 16.80 6.25 4.13
C LEU A 359 17.75 5.31 4.87
N ASN A 360 17.29 4.07 5.05
CA ASN A 360 18.11 2.97 5.55
C ASN A 360 18.14 1.84 4.51
N ASP A 361 19.14 0.96 4.67
CA ASP A 361 19.34 -0.26 3.87
C ASP A 361 19.39 -1.52 4.74
N ASN A 362 18.63 -1.53 5.83
CA ASN A 362 18.47 -2.74 6.63
C ASN A 362 17.76 -3.84 5.82
N VAL A 363 17.84 -5.09 6.25
CA VAL A 363 17.22 -6.24 5.57
C VAL A 363 15.74 -6.02 5.26
N ALA A 364 15.02 -5.28 6.11
CA ALA A 364 13.60 -4.98 5.89
C ALA A 364 13.36 -3.83 4.91
N ASP A 365 14.36 -2.98 4.65
CA ASP A 365 14.28 -1.91 3.65
C ASP A 365 14.70 -2.39 2.25
N GLY A 366 15.45 -3.50 2.17
CA GLY A 366 16.22 -3.91 1.00
C GLY A 366 17.65 -3.36 1.05
N ARG A 367 18.62 -4.20 0.69
CA ARG A 367 20.06 -3.83 0.72
C ARG A 367 20.45 -2.94 -0.44
N ASP A 368 19.79 -3.11 -1.57
CA ASP A 368 20.04 -2.32 -2.78
C ASP A 368 19.26 -1.02 -2.72
N VAL A 369 19.96 0.10 -2.76
CA VAL A 369 19.41 1.46 -2.81
C VAL A 369 19.53 2.09 -4.20
N SER A 370 20.00 1.35 -5.20
CA SER A 370 20.16 1.84 -6.58
C SER A 370 18.83 2.28 -7.20
N TRP A 371 17.71 1.76 -6.71
CA TRP A 371 16.37 2.17 -7.12
C TRP A 371 16.09 3.67 -6.93
N LEU A 372 16.88 4.39 -6.11
CA LEU A 372 16.80 5.85 -6.00
C LEU A 372 17.06 6.57 -7.32
N TRP A 373 17.80 5.94 -8.24
CA TRP A 373 18.10 6.50 -9.55
C TRP A 373 16.92 6.37 -10.54
N ASP A 374 15.96 5.50 -10.23
CA ASP A 374 14.71 5.33 -10.98
C ASP A 374 13.58 6.28 -10.47
N VAL A 375 13.82 7.04 -9.41
CA VAL A 375 12.89 8.05 -8.89
C VAL A 375 13.10 9.37 -9.62
N ASP A 376 12.01 10.03 -10.02
CA ASP A 376 12.01 11.25 -10.84
C ASP A 376 12.30 12.53 -10.01
N PHE A 377 13.37 12.56 -9.25
CA PHE A 377 13.76 13.74 -8.46
C PHE A 377 14.04 14.98 -9.32
N GLU A 378 14.32 14.81 -10.61
CA GLU A 378 14.52 15.89 -11.59
C GLU A 378 13.32 16.83 -11.67
N MET A 379 12.12 16.37 -11.35
CA MET A 379 10.93 17.20 -11.26
C MET A 379 11.07 18.28 -10.16
N LEU A 380 11.78 17.98 -9.07
CA LEU A 380 12.03 18.95 -7.99
C LEU A 380 13.05 20.00 -8.39
N GLY A 381 14.05 19.62 -9.19
CA GLY A 381 15.08 20.53 -9.67
C GLY A 381 14.52 21.66 -10.55
N LYS A 382 13.47 21.39 -11.32
CA LYS A 382 12.80 22.37 -12.18
C LYS A 382 12.16 23.51 -11.37
N ASP A 383 11.58 23.19 -10.20
CA ASP A 383 10.85 24.12 -9.33
C ASP A 383 11.55 24.32 -7.98
N HIS A 384 12.89 24.23 -7.94
CA HIS A 384 13.67 24.26 -6.70
C HIS A 384 13.40 25.47 -5.80
N ARG A 385 12.79 26.54 -6.34
CA ARG A 385 12.43 27.77 -5.59
C ARG A 385 11.34 27.53 -4.52
N LEU A 386 10.49 26.52 -4.74
CA LEU A 386 9.43 26.12 -3.78
C LEU A 386 9.98 25.39 -2.56
N TYR A 387 11.23 24.94 -2.60
CA TYR A 387 11.88 24.20 -1.51
C TYR A 387 12.88 25.08 -0.79
N ASN A 388 12.67 25.30 0.51
CA ASN A 388 13.62 26.07 1.32
C ASN A 388 14.87 25.24 1.59
N ARG A 389 14.68 23.97 1.98
CA ARG A 389 15.78 23.05 2.30
C ARG A 389 15.38 21.59 2.07
N PHE A 390 16.40 20.76 1.92
CA PHE A 390 16.34 19.32 1.98
C PHE A 390 17.27 18.84 3.09
N ILE A 391 16.78 18.03 4.02
CA ILE A 391 17.60 17.40 5.06
C ILE A 391 17.59 15.89 4.83
N CYS A 392 18.75 15.34 4.49
CA CYS A 392 18.96 13.92 4.25
C CYS A 392 19.49 13.25 5.52
N SER A 393 18.96 12.09 5.87
CA SER A 393 19.27 11.40 7.13
C SER A 393 19.16 9.87 6.96
N GLY A 394 19.50 9.14 8.03
CA GLY A 394 19.53 7.69 8.02
C GLY A 394 20.84 7.13 7.47
N LEU A 395 20.94 5.81 7.37
CA LEU A 395 22.16 5.11 6.94
C LEU A 395 22.63 5.48 5.53
N ARG A 396 21.69 5.96 4.68
CA ARG A 396 21.91 6.35 3.28
C ARG A 396 21.60 7.83 3.01
N GLY A 397 21.79 8.66 4.02
CA GLY A 397 21.61 10.11 3.89
C GLY A 397 22.55 10.74 2.89
N GLU A 398 23.82 10.28 2.82
CA GLU A 398 24.82 10.77 1.87
C GLU A 398 24.44 10.45 0.42
N GLU A 399 24.05 9.19 0.14
CA GLU A 399 23.60 8.77 -1.19
C GLU A 399 22.36 9.56 -1.64
N MET A 400 21.44 9.85 -0.72
CA MET A 400 20.28 10.68 -1.01
C MET A 400 20.68 12.12 -1.36
N ALA A 401 21.63 12.70 -0.63
CA ALA A 401 22.15 14.04 -0.91
C ALA A 401 22.82 14.10 -2.30
N VAL A 402 23.61 13.08 -2.65
CA VAL A 402 24.20 12.94 -3.99
C VAL A 402 23.09 12.86 -5.04
N ARG A 403 22.05 12.05 -4.82
CA ARG A 403 20.93 11.91 -5.75
C ARG A 403 20.21 13.23 -6.00
N LEU A 404 19.95 14.02 -4.95
CA LEU A 404 19.32 15.35 -5.06
C LEU A 404 20.19 16.33 -5.85
N LYS A 405 21.51 16.31 -5.63
CA LYS A 405 22.47 17.13 -6.41
C LYS A 405 22.35 16.81 -7.91
N TYR A 406 22.33 15.53 -8.29
CA TYR A 406 22.20 15.12 -9.68
C TYR A 406 20.80 15.40 -10.26
N ALA A 407 19.80 15.55 -9.41
CA ALA A 407 18.46 16.00 -9.79
C ALA A 407 18.36 17.52 -10.05
N GLY A 408 19.44 18.26 -9.86
CA GLY A 408 19.48 19.71 -10.08
C GLY A 408 19.05 20.56 -8.88
N ILE A 409 19.02 19.97 -7.68
CA ILE A 409 18.81 20.75 -6.44
C ILE A 409 20.12 21.46 -6.07
N PRO A 410 20.08 22.79 -5.83
CA PRO A 410 21.23 23.55 -5.37
C PRO A 410 21.83 22.96 -4.08
N VAL A 411 23.15 22.79 -4.06
CA VAL A 411 23.86 22.09 -2.94
C VAL A 411 23.67 22.82 -1.62
N GLU A 412 23.60 24.15 -1.65
CA GLU A 412 23.36 24.98 -0.46
C GLU A 412 21.98 24.76 0.19
N LYS A 413 21.06 24.11 -0.50
CA LYS A 413 19.75 23.71 0.04
C LYS A 413 19.76 22.31 0.62
N VAL A 414 20.81 21.52 0.43
CA VAL A 414 20.90 20.13 0.87
C VAL A 414 21.82 20.05 2.11
N THR A 415 21.31 19.46 3.18
CA THR A 415 22.05 19.22 4.42
C THR A 415 21.97 17.74 4.76
N ILE A 416 23.06 17.17 5.25
CA ILE A 416 23.13 15.81 5.78
C ILE A 416 23.16 15.92 7.30
N ASP A 417 22.30 15.15 7.99
CA ASP A 417 22.27 15.09 9.45
C ASP A 417 21.90 13.64 9.87
N ASP A 418 22.88 12.92 10.40
CA ASP A 418 22.73 11.51 10.79
C ASP A 418 21.81 11.35 12.01
N ASN A 419 21.62 12.42 12.78
CA ASN A 419 20.69 12.41 13.90
C ASN A 419 19.27 12.71 13.45
N ILE A 420 18.48 11.67 13.18
CA ILE A 420 17.09 11.78 12.72
C ILE A 420 16.26 12.74 13.58
N THR A 421 16.43 12.72 14.91
CA THR A 421 15.66 13.59 15.82
C THR A 421 15.99 15.06 15.61
N GLN A 422 17.29 15.38 15.49
CA GLN A 422 17.74 16.75 15.24
C GLN A 422 17.37 17.22 13.85
N ALA A 423 17.52 16.36 12.85
CA ALA A 423 17.13 16.62 11.47
C ALA A 423 15.63 16.97 11.36
N ILE A 424 14.77 16.23 12.07
CA ILE A 424 13.32 16.52 12.12
C ILE A 424 13.05 17.85 12.84
N LYS A 425 13.71 18.12 13.98
CA LYS A 425 13.61 19.42 14.67
C LYS A 425 13.93 20.58 13.74
N ASN A 426 15.04 20.45 13.00
CA ASN A 426 15.49 21.45 12.04
C ASN A 426 14.48 21.62 10.88
N THR A 427 13.90 20.52 10.36
CA THR A 427 12.88 20.57 9.32
C THR A 427 11.59 21.27 9.81
N LEU A 428 11.10 20.90 10.98
CA LEU A 428 9.87 21.45 11.54
C LEU A 428 9.98 22.92 11.94
N SER A 429 11.16 23.35 12.44
CA SER A 429 11.43 24.74 12.78
C SER A 429 11.75 25.64 11.58
N GLY A 430 11.82 25.09 10.37
CA GLY A 430 12.04 25.87 9.16
C GLY A 430 10.90 26.84 8.86
N GLY A 431 11.22 27.89 8.11
CA GLY A 431 10.28 28.97 7.77
C GLY A 431 9.28 28.65 6.64
N ALA A 432 9.26 27.42 6.11
CA ALA A 432 8.32 27.04 5.06
C ALA A 432 6.89 26.85 5.59
N GLY A 433 5.90 26.99 4.70
CA GLY A 433 4.48 26.82 5.00
C GLY A 433 4.08 25.37 5.31
N ALA A 434 4.83 24.38 4.82
CA ALA A 434 4.59 22.96 5.05
C ALA A 434 5.90 22.19 5.23
N ALA A 435 5.84 21.01 5.85
CA ALA A 435 6.96 20.07 5.94
C ALA A 435 6.56 18.70 5.37
N TYR A 436 7.43 18.13 4.54
CA TYR A 436 7.26 16.82 3.94
C TYR A 436 8.39 15.89 4.41
N LEU A 437 8.01 14.77 5.02
CA LEU A 437 8.92 13.81 5.58
C LEU A 437 8.75 12.48 4.84
N PHE A 438 9.81 12.04 4.18
CA PHE A 438 9.89 10.75 3.51
C PHE A 438 10.80 9.83 4.32
N SER A 439 10.39 8.59 4.52
CA SER A 439 11.14 7.66 5.36
C SER A 439 11.06 6.25 4.80
N SER A 440 12.20 5.55 4.79
CA SER A 440 12.21 4.11 4.56
C SER A 440 11.58 3.34 5.73
N TYR A 441 11.30 2.06 5.53
CA TYR A 441 10.53 1.25 6.49
C TYR A 441 11.15 1.20 7.89
N THR A 442 12.46 0.95 7.98
CA THR A 442 13.12 0.85 9.30
C THR A 442 13.41 2.21 9.93
N ALA A 443 13.53 3.28 9.14
CA ALA A 443 13.69 4.63 9.65
C ALA A 443 12.37 5.21 10.20
N LEU A 444 11.21 4.76 9.68
CA LEU A 444 9.89 5.29 10.00
C LEU A 444 9.59 5.29 11.51
N TRP A 445 9.97 4.23 12.22
CA TRP A 445 9.73 4.15 13.66
C TRP A 445 10.48 5.25 14.44
N THR A 446 11.75 5.48 14.08
CA THR A 446 12.57 6.54 14.69
C THR A 446 12.00 7.92 14.38
N VAL A 447 11.56 8.13 13.11
CA VAL A 447 10.92 9.37 12.67
C VAL A 447 9.63 9.63 13.45
N GLN A 448 8.75 8.65 13.58
CA GLN A 448 7.50 8.79 14.34
C GLN A 448 7.76 9.07 15.83
N LYS A 449 8.74 8.40 16.43
CA LYS A 449 9.14 8.65 17.83
C LYS A 449 9.66 10.06 18.02
N ALA A 450 10.50 10.54 17.08
CA ALA A 450 11.02 11.89 17.11
C ALA A 450 9.91 12.94 16.97
N ILE A 451 8.99 12.77 16.02
CA ILE A 451 7.84 13.70 15.86
C ILE A 451 7.02 13.76 17.14
N LYS A 452 6.70 12.60 17.73
CA LYS A 452 5.93 12.56 19.00
C LYS A 452 6.63 13.27 20.13
N SER A 453 7.94 13.10 20.31
CA SER A 453 8.71 13.81 21.36
C SER A 453 8.69 15.31 21.14
N ILE A 454 8.88 15.77 19.90
CA ILE A 454 8.90 17.20 19.55
C ILE A 454 7.53 17.84 19.72
N THR A 455 6.43 17.12 19.40
CA THR A 455 5.07 17.64 19.56
C THR A 455 4.65 17.73 21.04
N VAL A 456 5.12 16.82 21.89
CA VAL A 456 4.90 16.88 23.35
C VAL A 456 5.71 18.01 23.99
N GLU A 457 6.98 18.21 23.62
CA GLU A 457 7.80 19.32 24.09
C GLU A 457 7.28 20.70 23.63
N GLY A 458 6.61 20.75 22.47
CA GLY A 458 6.08 22.00 21.87
C GLY A 458 4.75 22.49 22.42
N GLY A 459 4.20 21.87 23.45
CA GLY A 459 2.91 22.23 24.07
C GLY A 459 1.75 21.59 23.34
N ALA A 460 1.05 20.70 24.02
CA ALA A 460 -0.14 20.02 23.54
C ALA A 460 -1.18 21.02 23.02
N ALA A 461 -1.40 21.03 21.73
CA ALA A 461 -2.68 21.44 21.17
C ALA A 461 -3.44 20.16 20.82
N ARG A 462 -4.52 19.93 21.55
CA ARG A 462 -5.52 18.87 21.37
C ARG A 462 -6.19 18.96 20.01
#